data_05f5594dcafabd70468ec692193f9f5b
#
_entry.id   05f5594dcafabd70468ec692193f9f5b
#
_cell.length_a   1.000
_cell.length_b   1.000
_cell.length_c   1.000
_cell.angle_alpha   90.00
_cell.angle_beta   90.00
_cell.angle_gamma   90.00
#
_symmetry.space_group_name_H-M   'P 1'
#
loop_
_entity.id
_entity.type
_entity.pdbx_description
1 polymer ?
#
loop_
_entity_poly.entity_id
_entity_poly.type
_entity_poly.pdbx_seq_one_letter_code
_entity_poly.pdbx_strand_id
1 'polypeptide(L)'
;MSEPIRVLQVFAALDSGGVSNFVMNLYREMDTEKIQFDFAITAGEKSLYDDEVLARGGRIFYFDTTKDITTNLRMILREEGSFQVVHSHVFFYSGLVLAEAKKAKVPIRIAHAHNAHTGEARSLPRLAYERGMQILIRANATHMLGCSEKACCYVFGDKIMKDPRAAVMPDGIDCDRFAFNPEMREQVRHEYGLDGKFVVGHVGHFNPDKNHEKILSVFAEVCRRRADAALLLVGDGELEQNVRNLAAELDLSDKVVFAGAHKDVERFYQAMDVFLFPSRYEGFGMAMIEAQCSGLRCVASDVVPQETNADGRAVYLPLEDSDESWAESLLKRDDADRSEIKASVVSGFDVKSICQVQTNIYLNGLNEVYATSSRNN
;
A
#
# COMPACT_ATOMS: atom_id res chain seq x y z
N MET A 1 -34.69 -3.24 -7.69
CA MET A 1 -33.47 -2.53 -7.23
C MET A 1 -32.74 -2.08 -8.48
N SER A 2 -32.19 -0.89 -8.54
CA SER A 2 -31.34 -0.46 -9.67
C SER A 2 -30.06 -1.33 -9.68
N GLU A 3 -29.57 -1.66 -10.86
CA GLU A 3 -28.26 -2.35 -10.98
C GLU A 3 -27.16 -1.52 -10.32
N PRO A 4 -26.16 -2.16 -9.66
CA PRO A 4 -25.04 -1.45 -9.06
C PRO A 4 -24.24 -0.71 -10.14
N ILE A 5 -23.67 0.43 -9.78
CA ILE A 5 -22.69 1.08 -10.64
C ILE A 5 -21.44 0.19 -10.77
N ARG A 6 -20.92 0.05 -11.98
CA ARG A 6 -19.74 -0.77 -12.24
C ARG A 6 -18.49 0.10 -12.34
N VAL A 7 -17.50 -0.25 -11.53
CA VAL A 7 -16.20 0.42 -11.45
C VAL A 7 -15.15 -0.51 -12.03
N LEU A 8 -14.51 -0.10 -13.13
CA LEU A 8 -13.38 -0.83 -13.68
C LEU A 8 -12.10 -0.38 -12.97
N GLN A 9 -11.54 -1.24 -12.15
CA GLN A 9 -10.25 -1.10 -11.49
C GLN A 9 -9.15 -1.57 -12.44
N VAL A 10 -8.17 -0.73 -12.79
CA VAL A 10 -7.10 -1.08 -13.73
C VAL A 10 -5.78 -1.21 -12.98
N PHE A 11 -5.20 -2.42 -13.01
CA PHE A 11 -4.00 -2.82 -12.28
C PHE A 11 -2.91 -3.41 -13.17
N ALA A 12 -1.68 -3.44 -12.68
CA ALA A 12 -0.64 -4.29 -13.24
C ALA A 12 -0.91 -5.77 -12.92
N ALA A 13 -0.98 -6.11 -11.65
CA ALA A 13 -1.34 -7.42 -11.12
C ALA A 13 -2.06 -7.26 -9.78
N LEU A 14 -2.91 -8.21 -9.39
CA LEU A 14 -3.52 -8.29 -8.06
C LEU A 14 -2.71 -9.25 -7.18
N ASP A 15 -1.53 -8.84 -6.79
CA ASP A 15 -0.58 -9.60 -5.97
C ASP A 15 -0.67 -9.24 -4.48
N SER A 16 0.29 -9.70 -3.67
CA SER A 16 0.40 -9.37 -2.24
C SER A 16 0.92 -7.95 -1.96
N GLY A 17 1.07 -7.10 -2.98
CA GLY A 17 1.57 -5.75 -2.85
C GLY A 17 0.60 -4.78 -2.16
N GLY A 18 1.12 -3.68 -1.64
CA GLY A 18 0.34 -2.69 -0.87
C GLY A 18 -0.88 -2.13 -1.61
N VAL A 19 -0.75 -1.87 -2.93
CA VAL A 19 -1.86 -1.34 -3.75
C VAL A 19 -3.00 -2.35 -3.89
N SER A 20 -2.66 -3.62 -4.15
CA SER A 20 -3.64 -4.70 -4.25
C SER A 20 -4.36 -4.92 -2.92
N ASN A 21 -3.61 -4.96 -1.81
CA ASN A 21 -4.16 -5.07 -0.47
C ASN A 21 -5.11 -3.91 -0.14
N PHE A 22 -4.72 -2.66 -0.46
CA PHE A 22 -5.56 -1.48 -0.28
C PHE A 22 -6.90 -1.62 -1.02
N VAL A 23 -6.88 -1.93 -2.32
CA VAL A 23 -8.12 -2.01 -3.10
C VAL A 23 -8.97 -3.22 -2.69
N MET A 24 -8.36 -4.35 -2.33
CA MET A 24 -9.11 -5.50 -1.80
C MET A 24 -9.72 -5.20 -0.43
N ASN A 25 -9.05 -4.45 0.44
CA ASN A 25 -9.63 -3.98 1.70
C ASN A 25 -10.83 -3.07 1.44
N LEU A 26 -10.73 -2.12 0.52
CA LEU A 26 -11.88 -1.31 0.09
C LEU A 26 -13.02 -2.17 -0.47
N TYR A 27 -12.70 -3.17 -1.31
CA TYR A 27 -13.72 -4.03 -1.93
C TYR A 27 -14.44 -4.90 -0.91
N ARG A 28 -13.76 -5.34 0.16
CA ARG A 28 -14.38 -6.08 1.29
C ARG A 28 -15.41 -5.24 2.04
N GLU A 29 -15.14 -3.94 2.21
CA GLU A 29 -16.02 -2.98 2.90
C GLU A 29 -17.08 -2.37 1.97
N MET A 30 -16.95 -2.50 0.65
CA MET A 30 -17.85 -1.89 -0.32
C MET A 30 -19.22 -2.59 -0.32
N ASP A 31 -20.29 -1.79 -0.30
CA ASP A 31 -21.66 -2.26 -0.53
C ASP A 31 -21.82 -2.67 -2.01
N THR A 32 -21.67 -3.96 -2.29
CA THR A 32 -21.69 -4.51 -3.65
C THR A 32 -23.06 -4.45 -4.32
N GLU A 33 -24.15 -4.19 -3.57
CA GLU A 33 -25.48 -3.93 -4.14
C GLU A 33 -25.58 -2.54 -4.77
N LYS A 34 -24.71 -1.59 -4.35
CA LYS A 34 -24.62 -0.23 -4.91
C LYS A 34 -23.45 -0.03 -5.86
N ILE A 35 -22.30 -0.62 -5.54
CA ILE A 35 -21.04 -0.42 -6.27
C ILE A 35 -20.35 -1.76 -6.43
N GLN A 36 -20.19 -2.18 -7.67
CA GLN A 36 -19.52 -3.44 -8.02
C GLN A 36 -18.20 -3.17 -8.71
N PHE A 37 -17.11 -3.78 -8.21
CA PHE A 37 -15.78 -3.71 -8.84
C PHE A 37 -15.61 -4.80 -9.87
N ASP A 38 -15.03 -4.41 -11.01
CA ASP A 38 -14.45 -5.27 -12.02
C ASP A 38 -12.98 -4.92 -12.18
N PHE A 39 -12.16 -5.88 -12.59
CA PHE A 39 -10.71 -5.72 -12.60
C PHE A 39 -10.14 -5.97 -14.00
N ALA A 40 -9.30 -5.05 -14.48
CA ALA A 40 -8.53 -5.17 -15.71
C ALA A 40 -7.04 -5.33 -15.35
N ILE A 41 -6.45 -6.50 -15.63
CA ILE A 41 -5.12 -6.91 -15.22
C ILE A 41 -4.16 -6.82 -16.41
N THR A 42 -3.22 -5.87 -16.37
CA THR A 42 -2.35 -5.60 -17.52
C THR A 42 -1.21 -6.62 -17.67
N ALA A 43 -0.84 -7.35 -16.63
CA ALA A 43 0.13 -8.45 -16.71
C ALA A 43 -0.40 -9.66 -17.49
N GLY A 44 -1.72 -9.79 -17.65
CA GLY A 44 -2.34 -10.80 -18.49
C GLY A 44 -2.39 -12.21 -17.90
N GLU A 45 -2.14 -12.37 -16.60
CA GLU A 45 -2.10 -13.65 -15.91
C GLU A 45 -2.89 -13.68 -14.60
N LYS A 46 -3.23 -14.89 -14.12
CA LYS A 46 -3.98 -15.11 -12.89
C LYS A 46 -3.24 -14.52 -11.67
N SER A 47 -4.01 -13.87 -10.80
CA SER A 47 -3.53 -13.16 -9.62
C SER A 47 -3.99 -13.81 -8.31
N LEU A 48 -3.40 -13.39 -7.20
CA LEU A 48 -3.64 -13.95 -5.86
C LEU A 48 -5.11 -13.82 -5.40
N TYR A 49 -5.78 -12.72 -5.77
CA TYR A 49 -7.13 -12.36 -5.30
C TYR A 49 -8.25 -12.72 -6.27
N ASP A 50 -7.97 -13.40 -7.38
CA ASP A 50 -8.97 -13.69 -8.42
C ASP A 50 -10.19 -14.44 -7.89
N ASP A 51 -9.96 -15.50 -7.11
CA ASP A 51 -11.05 -16.32 -6.58
C ASP A 51 -11.95 -15.51 -5.62
N GLU A 52 -11.36 -14.57 -4.85
CA GLU A 52 -12.12 -13.67 -3.96
C GLU A 52 -12.92 -12.65 -4.77
N VAL A 53 -12.34 -12.06 -5.82
CA VAL A 53 -13.02 -11.12 -6.71
C VAL A 53 -14.26 -11.78 -7.35
N LEU A 54 -14.09 -12.99 -7.90
CA LEU A 54 -15.16 -13.74 -8.53
C LEU A 54 -16.26 -14.14 -7.53
N ALA A 55 -15.88 -14.57 -6.32
CA ALA A 55 -16.81 -14.92 -5.25
C ALA A 55 -17.68 -13.73 -4.79
N ARG A 56 -17.15 -12.49 -4.91
CA ARG A 56 -17.88 -11.25 -4.60
C ARG A 56 -18.68 -10.68 -5.79
N GLY A 57 -18.76 -11.40 -6.92
CA GLY A 57 -19.52 -11.00 -8.11
C GLY A 57 -18.78 -10.04 -9.06
N GLY A 58 -17.50 -9.79 -8.82
CA GLY A 58 -16.63 -9.04 -9.73
C GLY A 58 -16.25 -9.86 -10.96
N ARG A 59 -15.89 -9.17 -12.04
CA ARG A 59 -15.35 -9.76 -13.28
C ARG A 59 -13.87 -9.42 -13.37
N ILE A 60 -13.10 -10.30 -14.03
CA ILE A 60 -11.66 -10.09 -14.26
C ILE A 60 -11.39 -10.16 -15.76
N PHE A 61 -10.71 -9.15 -16.27
CA PHE A 61 -10.30 -9.03 -17.66
C PHE A 61 -8.78 -9.02 -17.74
N TYR A 62 -8.19 -10.12 -18.19
CA TYR A 62 -6.75 -10.19 -18.43
C TYR A 62 -6.43 -9.56 -19.78
N PHE A 63 -5.42 -8.70 -19.81
CA PHE A 63 -4.97 -8.14 -21.06
C PHE A 63 -4.28 -9.20 -21.92
N ASP A 64 -4.58 -9.20 -23.21
CA ASP A 64 -3.81 -9.92 -24.20
C ASP A 64 -2.45 -9.23 -24.38
N THR A 65 -1.39 -9.86 -23.88
CA THR A 65 -0.04 -9.30 -23.88
C THR A 65 0.57 -9.12 -25.28
N THR A 66 -0.08 -9.67 -26.31
CA THR A 66 0.29 -9.45 -27.72
C THR A 66 -0.26 -8.10 -28.26
N LYS A 67 -1.15 -7.45 -27.53
CA LYS A 67 -1.76 -6.15 -27.89
C LYS A 67 -1.30 -5.06 -26.94
N ASP A 68 -1.31 -3.82 -27.41
CA ASP A 68 -1.05 -2.67 -26.56
C ASP A 68 -2.18 -2.43 -25.56
N ILE A 69 -1.85 -1.70 -24.47
CA ILE A 69 -2.78 -1.40 -23.36
C ILE A 69 -4.05 -0.71 -23.87
N THR A 70 -3.94 0.21 -24.82
CA THR A 70 -5.09 0.99 -25.31
C THR A 70 -6.05 0.12 -26.11
N THR A 71 -5.54 -0.84 -26.86
CA THR A 71 -6.36 -1.81 -27.62
C THR A 71 -7.12 -2.73 -26.68
N ASN A 72 -6.46 -3.32 -25.68
CA ASN A 72 -7.10 -4.17 -24.67
C ASN A 72 -8.22 -3.41 -23.94
N LEU A 73 -7.90 -2.21 -23.44
CA LEU A 73 -8.87 -1.42 -22.69
C LEU A 73 -10.08 -1.02 -23.55
N ARG A 74 -9.83 -0.67 -24.83
CA ARG A 74 -10.89 -0.34 -25.78
C ARG A 74 -11.85 -1.50 -26.03
N MET A 75 -11.32 -2.73 -26.11
CA MET A 75 -12.12 -3.94 -26.23
C MET A 75 -13.02 -4.12 -25.00
N ILE A 76 -12.44 -4.07 -23.80
CA ILE A 76 -13.18 -4.20 -22.54
C ILE A 76 -14.29 -3.13 -22.43
N LEU A 77 -13.96 -1.88 -22.69
CA LEU A 77 -14.92 -0.77 -22.55
C LEU A 77 -16.05 -0.81 -23.60
N ARG A 78 -15.86 -1.49 -24.75
CA ARG A 78 -16.88 -1.59 -25.81
C ARG A 78 -17.73 -2.86 -25.68
N GLU A 79 -17.13 -3.98 -25.28
CA GLU A 79 -17.74 -5.30 -25.37
C GLU A 79 -18.43 -5.72 -24.08
N GLU A 80 -17.93 -5.24 -22.92
CA GLU A 80 -18.35 -5.76 -21.62
C GLU A 80 -19.34 -4.88 -20.85
N GLY A 81 -19.82 -3.83 -21.47
CA GLY A 81 -20.92 -3.01 -20.93
C GLY A 81 -20.51 -1.64 -20.38
N SER A 82 -21.49 -0.92 -19.85
CA SER A 82 -21.34 0.46 -19.42
C SER A 82 -20.68 0.56 -18.05
N PHE A 83 -19.38 0.84 -18.00
CA PHE A 83 -18.73 1.27 -16.76
C PHE A 83 -19.05 2.74 -16.47
N GLN A 84 -19.47 3.02 -15.24
CA GLN A 84 -19.69 4.39 -14.78
C GLN A 84 -18.41 5.03 -14.29
N VAL A 85 -17.44 4.20 -13.86
CA VAL A 85 -16.14 4.64 -13.34
C VAL A 85 -15.03 3.80 -13.95
N VAL A 86 -13.92 4.46 -14.32
CA VAL A 86 -12.61 3.82 -14.53
C VAL A 86 -11.66 4.40 -13.50
N HIS A 87 -11.12 3.52 -12.63
CA HIS A 87 -10.16 3.86 -11.59
C HIS A 87 -8.83 3.17 -11.89
N SER A 88 -7.81 3.96 -12.18
CA SER A 88 -6.53 3.47 -12.70
C SER A 88 -5.43 3.58 -11.66
N HIS A 89 -4.75 2.45 -11.38
CA HIS A 89 -3.64 2.30 -10.43
C HIS A 89 -2.30 2.01 -11.13
N VAL A 90 -2.25 2.17 -12.47
CA VAL A 90 -1.07 1.83 -13.29
C VAL A 90 -0.12 3.00 -13.50
N PHE A 91 0.07 3.82 -12.48
CA PHE A 91 1.07 4.87 -12.45
C PHE A 91 0.96 5.83 -13.65
N PHE A 92 2.04 6.14 -14.37
CA PHE A 92 2.03 7.01 -15.54
C PHE A 92 1.19 6.47 -16.70
N TYR A 93 1.04 5.14 -16.85
CA TYR A 93 0.15 4.53 -17.84
C TYR A 93 -1.32 4.93 -17.67
N SER A 94 -1.71 5.42 -16.51
CA SER A 94 -3.04 5.99 -16.26
C SER A 94 -3.42 7.07 -17.28
N GLY A 95 -2.43 7.78 -17.86
CA GLY A 95 -2.70 8.75 -18.92
C GLY A 95 -3.37 8.14 -20.15
N LEU A 96 -2.90 6.98 -20.61
CA LEU A 96 -3.47 6.24 -21.73
C LEU A 96 -4.81 5.61 -21.34
N VAL A 97 -4.89 5.02 -20.16
CA VAL A 97 -6.12 4.41 -19.62
C VAL A 97 -7.26 5.43 -19.60
N LEU A 98 -7.03 6.60 -19.02
CA LEU A 98 -8.06 7.62 -18.89
C LEU A 98 -8.41 8.29 -20.23
N ALA A 99 -7.48 8.34 -21.17
CA ALA A 99 -7.77 8.83 -22.52
C ALA A 99 -8.74 7.89 -23.26
N GLU A 100 -8.57 6.56 -23.16
CA GLU A 100 -9.50 5.60 -23.75
C GLU A 100 -10.86 5.59 -23.02
N ALA A 101 -10.85 5.68 -21.68
CA ALA A 101 -12.07 5.81 -20.89
C ALA A 101 -12.89 7.06 -21.26
N LYS A 102 -12.23 8.19 -21.53
CA LYS A 102 -12.88 9.42 -22.00
C LYS A 102 -13.49 9.25 -23.40
N LYS A 103 -12.78 8.59 -24.34
CA LYS A 103 -13.31 8.26 -25.67
C LYS A 103 -14.53 7.34 -25.60
N ALA A 104 -14.53 6.40 -24.64
CA ALA A 104 -15.66 5.53 -24.34
C ALA A 104 -16.79 6.24 -23.56
N LYS A 105 -16.65 7.54 -23.27
CA LYS A 105 -17.60 8.38 -22.54
C LYS A 105 -17.87 7.90 -21.10
N VAL A 106 -16.89 7.24 -20.46
CA VAL A 106 -16.99 6.89 -19.05
C VAL A 106 -17.07 8.18 -18.21
N PRO A 107 -18.11 8.37 -17.38
CA PRO A 107 -18.35 9.64 -16.69
C PRO A 107 -17.23 9.99 -15.69
N ILE A 108 -16.81 9.04 -14.85
CA ILE A 108 -15.82 9.25 -13.80
C ILE A 108 -14.53 8.53 -14.18
N ARG A 109 -13.43 9.26 -14.17
CA ARG A 109 -12.11 8.78 -14.59
C ARG A 109 -11.08 9.21 -13.55
N ILE A 110 -10.59 8.24 -12.78
CA ILE A 110 -9.71 8.45 -11.63
C ILE A 110 -8.31 7.91 -11.93
N ALA A 111 -7.29 8.73 -11.72
CA ALA A 111 -5.90 8.27 -11.59
C ALA A 111 -5.54 8.23 -10.11
N HIS A 112 -5.01 7.13 -9.62
CA HIS A 112 -4.58 6.96 -8.24
C HIS A 112 -3.08 6.65 -8.18
N ALA A 113 -2.33 7.50 -7.49
CA ALA A 113 -0.89 7.40 -7.32
C ALA A 113 -0.57 6.75 -5.96
N HIS A 114 0.11 5.60 -5.97
CA HIS A 114 0.49 4.89 -4.75
C HIS A 114 2.00 4.97 -4.45
N ASN A 115 2.78 5.53 -5.37
CA ASN A 115 4.22 5.67 -5.24
C ASN A 115 4.69 7.06 -5.65
N ALA A 116 5.77 7.52 -4.99
CA ALA A 116 6.42 8.80 -5.28
C ALA A 116 7.75 8.66 -6.06
N HIS A 117 8.11 7.46 -6.52
CA HIS A 117 9.34 7.19 -7.27
C HIS A 117 9.29 5.83 -7.98
N THR A 118 10.11 5.60 -9.00
CA THR A 118 10.25 4.30 -9.69
C THR A 118 11.55 3.56 -9.34
N GLY A 119 12.41 4.10 -8.47
CA GLY A 119 13.73 3.53 -8.18
C GLY A 119 14.77 3.73 -9.28
N GLU A 120 14.36 4.09 -10.48
CA GLU A 120 15.24 4.20 -11.66
C GLU A 120 15.84 5.60 -11.85
N ALA A 121 17.07 5.66 -12.35
CA ALA A 121 17.69 6.92 -12.75
C ALA A 121 16.90 7.57 -13.90
N ARG A 122 16.54 8.84 -13.75
CA ARG A 122 15.74 9.59 -14.75
C ARG A 122 16.59 10.02 -15.94
N SER A 123 16.53 9.26 -17.02
CA SER A 123 17.05 9.69 -18.32
C SER A 123 16.16 10.75 -18.97
N LEU A 124 16.73 11.55 -19.90
CA LEU A 124 15.96 12.56 -20.64
C LEU A 124 14.73 11.97 -21.38
N PRO A 125 14.81 10.82 -22.07
CA PRO A 125 13.63 10.19 -22.66
C PRO A 125 12.57 9.81 -21.63
N ARG A 126 12.97 9.34 -20.46
CA ARG A 126 12.07 8.99 -19.35
C ARG A 126 11.34 10.24 -18.84
N LEU A 127 12.06 11.33 -18.60
CA LEU A 127 11.46 12.61 -18.19
C LEU A 127 10.46 13.13 -19.22
N ALA A 128 10.76 13.04 -20.52
CA ALA A 128 9.85 13.44 -21.58
C ALA A 128 8.58 12.59 -21.60
N TYR A 129 8.71 11.26 -21.41
CA TYR A 129 7.61 10.33 -21.28
C TYR A 129 6.74 10.68 -20.07
N GLU A 130 7.33 10.81 -18.87
CA GLU A 130 6.62 11.15 -17.64
C GLU A 130 5.84 12.47 -17.79
N ARG A 131 6.47 13.49 -18.38
CA ARG A 131 5.82 14.77 -18.64
C ARG A 131 4.63 14.65 -19.62
N GLY A 132 4.79 13.88 -20.68
CA GLY A 132 3.70 13.57 -21.61
C GLY A 132 2.54 12.88 -20.91
N MET A 133 2.81 11.89 -20.08
CA MET A 133 1.78 11.17 -19.32
C MET A 133 1.10 12.06 -18.27
N GLN A 134 1.83 12.92 -17.57
CA GLN A 134 1.25 13.90 -16.64
C GLN A 134 0.24 14.82 -17.36
N ILE A 135 0.57 15.28 -18.56
CA ILE A 135 -0.34 16.10 -19.38
C ILE A 135 -1.59 15.29 -19.75
N LEU A 136 -1.43 14.03 -20.19
CA LEU A 136 -2.55 13.16 -20.53
C LEU A 136 -3.45 12.87 -19.34
N ILE A 137 -2.88 12.56 -18.16
CA ILE A 137 -3.66 12.33 -16.94
C ILE A 137 -4.52 13.57 -16.64
N ARG A 138 -3.89 14.75 -16.53
CA ARG A 138 -4.61 16.00 -16.20
C ARG A 138 -5.68 16.38 -17.21
N ALA A 139 -5.48 16.07 -18.51
CA ALA A 139 -6.44 16.36 -19.58
C ALA A 139 -7.65 15.41 -19.57
N ASN A 140 -7.53 14.22 -18.99
CA ASN A 140 -8.54 13.18 -19.09
C ASN A 140 -9.14 12.74 -17.74
N ALA A 141 -8.46 12.98 -16.62
CA ALA A 141 -8.95 12.67 -15.29
C ALA A 141 -10.09 13.60 -14.87
N THR A 142 -11.07 13.07 -14.17
CA THR A 142 -12.07 13.82 -13.38
C THR A 142 -11.58 13.98 -11.94
N HIS A 143 -10.82 13.00 -11.43
CA HIS A 143 -10.21 13.02 -10.09
C HIS A 143 -8.78 12.48 -10.19
N MET A 144 -7.90 13.02 -9.36
CA MET A 144 -6.51 12.61 -9.22
C MET A 144 -6.24 12.38 -7.74
N LEU A 145 -6.11 11.13 -7.35
CA LEU A 145 -5.92 10.71 -5.96
C LEU A 145 -4.48 10.23 -5.76
N GLY A 146 -3.96 10.37 -4.57
CA GLY A 146 -2.67 9.80 -4.21
C GLY A 146 -2.59 9.49 -2.73
N CYS A 147 -1.86 8.42 -2.37
CA CYS A 147 -1.67 8.00 -0.98
C CYS A 147 -0.95 9.05 -0.12
N SER A 148 -0.21 9.98 -0.75
CA SER A 148 0.46 11.10 -0.10
C SER A 148 0.54 12.30 -1.06
N GLU A 149 0.79 13.50 -0.53
CA GLU A 149 1.05 14.69 -1.35
C GLU A 149 2.26 14.47 -2.27
N LYS A 150 3.31 13.80 -1.78
CA LYS A 150 4.51 13.45 -2.54
C LYS A 150 4.19 12.56 -3.73
N ALA A 151 3.31 11.55 -3.56
CA ALA A 151 2.84 10.68 -4.64
C ALA A 151 2.03 11.47 -5.67
N CYS A 152 1.11 12.34 -5.24
CA CYS A 152 0.36 13.24 -6.13
C CYS A 152 1.29 14.12 -6.96
N CYS A 153 2.25 14.80 -6.32
CA CYS A 153 3.20 15.67 -7.00
C CYS A 153 4.06 14.93 -8.01
N TYR A 154 4.51 13.74 -7.66
CA TYR A 154 5.35 12.94 -8.56
C TYR A 154 4.60 12.49 -9.82
N VAL A 155 3.40 11.92 -9.67
CA VAL A 155 2.65 11.36 -10.81
C VAL A 155 1.91 12.43 -11.59
N PHE A 156 1.42 13.47 -10.95
CA PHE A 156 0.54 14.46 -11.61
C PHE A 156 1.23 15.82 -11.85
N GLY A 157 2.40 16.05 -11.21
CA GLY A 157 3.22 17.27 -11.35
C GLY A 157 3.21 18.15 -10.11
N ASP A 158 4.32 18.87 -9.84
CA ASP A 158 4.66 19.57 -8.59
C ASP A 158 3.59 20.54 -8.03
N LYS A 159 2.72 21.07 -8.87
CA LYS A 159 1.68 22.03 -8.45
C LYS A 159 0.29 21.41 -8.40
N ILE A 160 0.20 20.09 -8.45
CA ILE A 160 -1.08 19.40 -8.60
C ILE A 160 -2.04 19.64 -7.44
N MET A 161 -1.54 19.82 -6.22
CA MET A 161 -2.38 20.09 -5.04
C MET A 161 -3.13 21.43 -5.09
N LYS A 162 -2.87 22.27 -6.11
CA LYS A 162 -3.68 23.45 -6.42
C LYS A 162 -4.87 23.18 -7.36
N ASP A 163 -4.91 22.00 -7.97
CA ASP A 163 -6.02 21.57 -8.82
C ASP A 163 -7.14 21.00 -7.91
N PRO A 164 -8.38 21.54 -7.98
CA PRO A 164 -9.47 21.08 -7.09
C PRO A 164 -9.88 19.61 -7.33
N ARG A 165 -9.42 18.99 -8.42
CA ARG A 165 -9.64 17.57 -8.72
C ARG A 165 -8.62 16.65 -8.03
N ALA A 166 -7.58 17.21 -7.42
CA ALA A 166 -6.53 16.45 -6.75
C ALA A 166 -6.78 16.41 -5.24
N ALA A 167 -6.62 15.23 -4.66
CA ALA A 167 -6.74 15.03 -3.22
C ALA A 167 -5.78 13.93 -2.73
N VAL A 168 -5.32 14.05 -1.49
CA VAL A 168 -4.67 12.95 -0.79
C VAL A 168 -5.75 12.02 -0.26
N MET A 169 -5.61 10.74 -0.57
CA MET A 169 -6.41 9.64 -0.06
C MET A 169 -5.44 8.56 0.43
N PRO A 170 -5.19 8.47 1.73
CA PRO A 170 -4.32 7.44 2.29
C PRO A 170 -4.83 6.03 1.96
N ASP A 171 -3.90 5.09 1.85
CA ASP A 171 -4.26 3.70 1.71
C ASP A 171 -4.89 3.21 3.03
N GLY A 172 -6.15 2.79 2.97
CA GLY A 172 -6.91 2.34 4.13
C GLY A 172 -6.57 0.91 4.53
N ILE A 173 -6.51 0.66 5.84
CA ILE A 173 -6.35 -0.67 6.39
C ILE A 173 -7.52 -1.02 7.32
N ASP A 174 -7.78 -2.30 7.50
CA ASP A 174 -8.70 -2.80 8.52
C ASP A 174 -7.99 -2.78 9.89
N CYS A 175 -8.07 -1.63 10.59
CA CYS A 175 -7.45 -1.47 11.90
C CYS A 175 -8.00 -2.45 12.95
N ASP A 176 -9.23 -2.95 12.79
CA ASP A 176 -9.80 -3.95 13.69
C ASP A 176 -9.06 -5.29 13.57
N ARG A 177 -8.73 -5.68 12.34
CA ARG A 177 -7.94 -6.88 12.04
C ARG A 177 -6.55 -6.83 12.68
N PHE A 178 -5.93 -5.66 12.70
CA PHE A 178 -4.58 -5.48 13.27
C PHE A 178 -4.59 -5.15 14.78
N ALA A 179 -5.75 -4.95 15.40
CA ALA A 179 -5.82 -4.61 16.81
C ALA A 179 -5.07 -5.62 17.70
N PHE A 180 -4.44 -5.11 18.77
CA PHE A 180 -3.65 -5.96 19.67
C PHE A 180 -4.49 -7.08 20.29
N ASN A 181 -3.99 -8.30 20.17
CA ASN A 181 -4.59 -9.51 20.70
C ASN A 181 -3.55 -10.29 21.50
N PRO A 182 -3.64 -10.33 22.85
CA PRO A 182 -2.68 -11.00 23.70
C PRO A 182 -2.64 -12.53 23.50
N GLU A 183 -3.78 -13.16 23.21
CA GLU A 183 -3.83 -14.61 22.99
C GLU A 183 -3.09 -14.98 21.70
N MET A 184 -3.31 -14.23 20.62
CA MET A 184 -2.60 -14.40 19.35
C MET A 184 -1.10 -14.14 19.52
N ARG A 185 -0.72 -13.15 20.35
CA ARG A 185 0.68 -12.89 20.71
C ARG A 185 1.35 -14.11 21.31
N GLU A 186 0.71 -14.73 22.31
CA GLU A 186 1.24 -15.95 22.96
C GLU A 186 1.36 -17.10 21.96
N GLN A 187 0.34 -17.32 21.12
CA GLN A 187 0.35 -18.38 20.11
C GLN A 187 1.50 -18.24 19.13
N VAL A 188 1.66 -17.05 18.51
CA VAL A 188 2.73 -16.81 17.52
C VAL A 188 4.11 -16.89 18.16
N ARG A 189 4.26 -16.36 19.39
CA ARG A 189 5.54 -16.45 20.11
C ARG A 189 5.93 -17.90 20.39
N HIS A 190 4.98 -18.70 20.81
CA HIS A 190 5.23 -20.13 21.05
C HIS A 190 5.56 -20.87 19.76
N GLU A 191 4.80 -20.64 18.69
CA GLU A 191 5.00 -21.25 17.35
C GLU A 191 6.41 -20.99 16.80
N TYR A 192 6.93 -19.76 16.98
CA TYR A 192 8.22 -19.33 16.43
C TYR A 192 9.37 -19.30 17.45
N GLY A 193 9.19 -19.85 18.65
CA GLY A 193 10.23 -19.92 19.69
C GLY A 193 10.66 -18.55 20.22
N LEU A 194 9.72 -17.61 20.32
CA LEU A 194 9.92 -16.22 20.76
C LEU A 194 9.49 -15.97 22.21
N ASP A 195 9.12 -17.03 22.95
CA ASP A 195 8.69 -16.92 24.34
C ASP A 195 9.77 -16.29 25.20
N GLY A 196 9.39 -15.29 26.01
CA GLY A 196 10.30 -14.59 26.91
C GLY A 196 11.35 -13.69 26.24
N LYS A 197 11.36 -13.58 24.90
CA LYS A 197 12.33 -12.76 24.16
C LYS A 197 11.81 -11.34 23.95
N PHE A 198 12.74 -10.39 23.78
CA PHE A 198 12.46 -9.07 23.23
C PHE A 198 12.51 -9.16 21.71
N VAL A 199 11.37 -8.96 21.05
CA VAL A 199 11.22 -9.18 19.62
C VAL A 199 11.23 -7.86 18.86
N VAL A 200 12.30 -7.63 18.09
CA VAL A 200 12.34 -6.61 17.04
C VAL A 200 11.68 -7.20 15.80
N GLY A 201 10.71 -6.51 15.21
CA GLY A 201 10.00 -7.00 14.03
C GLY A 201 10.19 -6.15 12.80
N HIS A 202 10.14 -6.79 11.63
CA HIS A 202 10.04 -6.14 10.33
C HIS A 202 9.10 -6.93 9.43
N VAL A 203 8.27 -6.21 8.66
CA VAL A 203 7.38 -6.79 7.64
C VAL A 203 7.66 -6.08 6.33
N GLY A 204 8.04 -6.84 5.30
CA GLY A 204 8.34 -6.27 4.00
C GLY A 204 8.97 -7.27 3.02
N HIS A 205 8.90 -6.92 1.75
CA HIS A 205 9.51 -7.70 0.67
C HIS A 205 11.03 -7.67 0.77
N PHE A 206 11.71 -8.79 0.55
CA PHE A 206 13.18 -8.85 0.58
C PHE A 206 13.76 -8.26 -0.72
N ASN A 207 13.71 -6.94 -0.83
CA ASN A 207 14.22 -6.15 -1.94
C ASN A 207 15.14 -5.01 -1.43
N PRO A 208 15.86 -4.30 -2.31
CA PRO A 208 16.79 -3.25 -1.91
C PRO A 208 16.15 -2.09 -1.12
N ASP A 209 14.87 -1.78 -1.38
CA ASP A 209 14.17 -0.64 -0.77
C ASP A 209 13.95 -0.83 0.74
N LYS A 210 13.75 -2.08 1.20
CA LYS A 210 13.50 -2.40 2.62
C LYS A 210 14.76 -2.46 3.47
N ASN A 211 15.94 -2.47 2.86
CA ASN A 211 17.22 -2.30 3.54
C ASN A 211 17.51 -3.31 4.66
N HIS A 212 17.33 -4.60 4.36
CA HIS A 212 17.56 -5.68 5.33
C HIS A 212 18.98 -5.72 5.88
N GLU A 213 19.97 -5.18 5.14
CA GLU A 213 21.33 -5.00 5.64
C GLU A 213 21.35 -4.12 6.89
N LYS A 214 20.67 -2.95 6.85
CA LYS A 214 20.57 -2.04 8.00
C LYS A 214 19.78 -2.69 9.14
N ILE A 215 18.74 -3.48 8.84
CA ILE A 215 17.99 -4.22 9.87
C ILE A 215 18.93 -5.14 10.63
N LEU A 216 19.75 -5.94 9.95
CA LEU A 216 20.67 -6.89 10.59
C LEU A 216 21.81 -6.18 11.34
N SER A 217 22.40 -5.11 10.78
CA SER A 217 23.46 -4.38 11.47
C SER A 217 22.96 -3.69 12.75
N VAL A 218 21.79 -3.06 12.71
CA VAL A 218 21.14 -2.49 13.91
C VAL A 218 20.76 -3.57 14.92
N PHE A 219 20.25 -4.71 14.45
CA PHE A 219 19.90 -5.81 15.34
C PHE A 219 21.14 -6.43 16.00
N ALA A 220 22.29 -6.48 15.35
CA ALA A 220 23.56 -6.88 15.98
C ALA A 220 23.89 -5.97 17.18
N GLU A 221 23.69 -4.65 17.06
CA GLU A 221 23.86 -3.72 18.19
C GLU A 221 22.83 -3.94 19.32
N VAL A 222 21.58 -4.26 18.96
CA VAL A 222 20.57 -4.65 19.96
C VAL A 222 21.02 -5.89 20.74
N CYS A 223 21.56 -6.92 20.05
CA CYS A 223 22.04 -8.16 20.68
C CYS A 223 23.21 -7.95 21.64
N ARG A 224 24.09 -6.96 21.40
CA ARG A 224 25.18 -6.61 22.32
C ARG A 224 24.69 -6.04 23.64
N ARG A 225 23.54 -5.41 23.65
CA ARG A 225 22.94 -4.75 24.82
C ARG A 225 21.85 -5.59 25.48
N ARG A 226 21.27 -6.55 24.73
CA ARG A 226 20.16 -7.37 25.17
C ARG A 226 20.27 -8.80 24.66
N ALA A 227 20.73 -9.71 25.53
CA ALA A 227 21.02 -11.11 25.16
C ALA A 227 19.78 -11.91 24.74
N ASP A 228 18.61 -11.57 25.31
CA ASP A 228 17.30 -12.18 25.05
C ASP A 228 16.59 -11.60 23.79
N ALA A 229 17.27 -10.77 23.00
CA ALA A 229 16.68 -10.21 21.78
C ALA A 229 16.53 -11.27 20.68
N ALA A 230 15.43 -11.16 19.91
CA ALA A 230 15.18 -11.90 18.69
C ALA A 230 14.69 -10.93 17.58
N LEU A 231 15.00 -11.26 16.32
CA LEU A 231 14.53 -10.53 15.15
C LEU A 231 13.52 -11.41 14.41
N LEU A 232 12.33 -10.86 14.15
CA LEU A 232 11.27 -11.52 13.37
C LEU A 232 11.12 -10.80 12.02
N LEU A 233 11.48 -11.49 10.94
CA LEU A 233 11.36 -11.02 9.56
C LEU A 233 10.21 -11.73 8.87
N VAL A 234 9.24 -10.96 8.35
CA VAL A 234 8.05 -11.46 7.66
C VAL A 234 8.02 -10.92 6.24
N GLY A 235 7.93 -11.81 5.26
CA GLY A 235 7.95 -11.50 3.84
C GLY A 235 8.78 -12.49 3.05
N ASP A 236 8.86 -12.26 1.74
CA ASP A 236 9.68 -12.99 0.76
C ASP A 236 10.36 -12.02 -0.19
N GLY A 237 11.19 -12.49 -1.09
CA GLY A 237 11.80 -11.70 -2.16
C GLY A 237 13.18 -12.19 -2.58
N GLU A 238 13.68 -11.58 -3.66
CA GLU A 238 14.92 -11.99 -4.33
C GLU A 238 16.18 -11.91 -3.45
N LEU A 239 16.16 -11.05 -2.41
CA LEU A 239 17.31 -10.88 -1.52
C LEU A 239 17.28 -11.77 -0.27
N GLU A 240 16.26 -12.62 -0.07
CA GLU A 240 16.14 -13.41 1.15
C GLU A 240 17.38 -14.26 1.43
N GLN A 241 17.93 -14.95 0.41
CA GLN A 241 19.12 -15.76 0.60
C GLN A 241 20.35 -14.93 0.98
N ASN A 242 20.48 -13.72 0.42
CA ASN A 242 21.58 -12.81 0.77
C ASN A 242 21.46 -12.34 2.24
N VAL A 243 20.23 -12.06 2.69
CA VAL A 243 19.97 -11.66 4.09
C VAL A 243 20.26 -12.80 5.06
N ARG A 244 19.91 -14.06 4.72
CA ARG A 244 20.26 -15.24 5.51
C ARG A 244 21.80 -15.43 5.62
N ASN A 245 22.51 -15.24 4.52
CA ASN A 245 23.98 -15.33 4.52
C ASN A 245 24.60 -14.24 5.40
N LEU A 246 24.12 -13.00 5.29
CA LEU A 246 24.59 -11.89 6.13
C LEU A 246 24.28 -12.11 7.61
N ALA A 247 23.12 -12.68 7.95
CA ALA A 247 22.79 -13.04 9.34
C ALA A 247 23.77 -14.07 9.90
N ALA A 248 24.22 -15.04 9.08
CA ALA A 248 25.24 -16.02 9.48
C ALA A 248 26.63 -15.38 9.65
N GLU A 249 27.03 -14.48 8.76
CA GLU A 249 28.30 -13.73 8.85
C GLU A 249 28.37 -12.85 10.11
N LEU A 250 27.23 -12.38 10.60
CA LEU A 250 27.10 -11.56 11.81
C LEU A 250 26.87 -12.39 13.09
N ASP A 251 26.94 -13.72 13.02
CA ASP A 251 26.65 -14.65 14.14
C ASP A 251 25.23 -14.46 14.74
N LEU A 252 24.24 -14.16 13.88
CA LEU A 252 22.85 -13.91 14.28
C LEU A 252 21.89 -15.04 13.91
N SER A 253 22.34 -16.13 13.30
CA SER A 253 21.48 -17.20 12.77
C SER A 253 20.47 -17.75 13.77
N ASP A 254 20.86 -17.91 15.04
CA ASP A 254 20.01 -18.43 16.11
C ASP A 254 19.03 -17.40 16.70
N LYS A 255 19.16 -16.14 16.29
CA LYS A 255 18.38 -15.00 16.80
C LYS A 255 17.45 -14.39 15.77
N VAL A 256 17.57 -14.78 14.49
CA VAL A 256 16.73 -14.28 13.39
C VAL A 256 15.75 -15.34 12.95
N VAL A 257 14.47 -15.02 13.04
CA VAL A 257 13.36 -15.85 12.58
C VAL A 257 12.89 -15.30 11.22
N PHE A 258 12.96 -16.13 10.18
CA PHE A 258 12.42 -15.85 8.85
C PHE A 258 11.08 -16.56 8.73
N ALA A 259 9.99 -15.83 8.89
CA ALA A 259 8.66 -16.40 8.89
C ALA A 259 8.12 -16.70 7.48
N GLY A 260 8.70 -16.08 6.43
CA GLY A 260 8.18 -16.18 5.06
C GLY A 260 7.02 -15.21 4.79
N ALA A 261 6.41 -15.33 3.61
CA ALA A 261 5.26 -14.54 3.21
C ALA A 261 3.96 -15.14 3.74
N HIS A 262 3.10 -14.32 4.32
CA HIS A 262 1.82 -14.72 4.91
C HIS A 262 0.68 -13.81 4.48
N LYS A 263 -0.52 -14.38 4.29
CA LYS A 263 -1.76 -13.62 4.04
C LYS A 263 -2.35 -13.03 5.33
N ASP A 264 -2.09 -13.66 6.46
CA ASP A 264 -2.52 -13.32 7.82
C ASP A 264 -1.40 -12.59 8.57
N VAL A 265 -0.81 -11.57 7.92
CA VAL A 265 0.36 -10.84 8.42
C VAL A 265 0.10 -10.16 9.77
N GLU A 266 -1.16 -9.82 10.08
CA GLU A 266 -1.59 -9.19 11.33
C GLU A 266 -1.19 -9.98 12.57
N ARG A 267 -1.12 -11.32 12.49
CA ARG A 267 -0.72 -12.17 13.61
C ARG A 267 0.74 -11.96 14.03
N PHE A 268 1.61 -11.64 13.09
CA PHE A 268 3.05 -11.46 13.36
C PHE A 268 3.33 -10.15 14.09
N TYR A 269 2.60 -9.08 13.80
CA TYR A 269 2.71 -7.82 14.55
C TYR A 269 2.38 -8.03 16.05
N GLN A 270 1.52 -9.00 16.39
CA GLN A 270 1.21 -9.31 17.79
C GLN A 270 2.45 -9.82 18.54
N ALA A 271 3.31 -10.61 17.90
CA ALA A 271 4.49 -11.21 18.50
C ALA A 271 5.62 -10.21 18.79
N MET A 272 5.65 -9.07 18.10
CA MET A 272 6.70 -8.04 18.17
C MET A 272 6.58 -7.18 19.43
N ASP A 273 7.68 -6.58 19.88
CA ASP A 273 7.74 -5.57 20.94
C ASP A 273 8.02 -4.17 20.37
N VAL A 274 8.73 -4.09 19.26
CA VAL A 274 9.03 -2.86 18.53
C VAL A 274 9.15 -3.16 17.05
N PHE A 275 8.74 -2.20 16.22
CA PHE A 275 8.80 -2.32 14.76
C PHE A 275 9.96 -1.50 14.19
N LEU A 276 10.85 -2.14 13.42
CA LEU A 276 12.01 -1.53 12.77
C LEU A 276 11.77 -1.38 11.27
N PHE A 277 11.85 -0.14 10.75
CA PHE A 277 11.51 0.16 9.36
C PHE A 277 12.53 1.10 8.68
N PRO A 278 13.79 0.65 8.46
CA PRO A 278 14.88 1.46 7.92
C PRO A 278 14.88 1.49 6.38
N SER A 279 13.72 1.58 5.77
CA SER A 279 13.56 1.60 4.32
C SER A 279 14.39 2.72 3.69
N ARG A 280 15.01 2.42 2.55
CA ARG A 280 15.67 3.41 1.69
C ARG A 280 14.67 4.19 0.86
N TYR A 281 13.53 3.58 0.64
CA TYR A 281 12.46 4.15 -0.15
C TYR A 281 11.09 3.59 0.26
N GLU A 282 10.08 4.48 0.34
CA GLU A 282 8.67 4.14 0.57
C GLU A 282 7.74 5.03 -0.26
N GLY A 283 6.71 4.43 -0.82
CA GLY A 283 5.60 5.17 -1.41
C GLY A 283 4.73 5.80 -0.34
N PHE A 284 4.29 4.98 0.61
CA PHE A 284 3.55 5.39 1.79
C PHE A 284 4.08 4.70 3.05
N GLY A 285 4.24 3.36 3.06
CA GLY A 285 4.72 2.61 4.22
C GLY A 285 3.59 1.97 5.02
N MET A 286 2.70 1.23 4.33
CA MET A 286 1.54 0.56 4.95
C MET A 286 1.92 -0.30 6.15
N ALA A 287 3.03 -1.05 6.09
CA ALA A 287 3.51 -1.88 7.20
C ALA A 287 3.72 -1.08 8.50
N MET A 288 4.04 0.22 8.39
CA MET A 288 4.18 1.09 9.56
C MET A 288 2.83 1.45 10.17
N ILE A 289 1.79 1.64 9.36
CA ILE A 289 0.41 1.86 9.85
C ILE A 289 -0.12 0.57 10.50
N GLU A 290 0.10 -0.58 9.87
CA GLU A 290 -0.27 -1.90 10.39
C GLU A 290 0.36 -2.15 11.77
N ALA A 291 1.66 -1.85 11.91
CA ALA A 291 2.36 -1.95 13.19
C ALA A 291 1.74 -1.05 14.26
N GLN A 292 1.42 0.20 13.92
CA GLN A 292 0.79 1.14 14.86
C GLN A 292 -0.66 0.73 15.20
N CYS A 293 -1.42 0.17 14.27
CA CYS A 293 -2.74 -0.42 14.58
C CYS A 293 -2.63 -1.57 15.60
N SER A 294 -1.51 -2.30 15.60
CA SER A 294 -1.18 -3.32 16.61
C SER A 294 -0.61 -2.72 17.90
N GLY A 295 -0.59 -1.40 18.03
CA GLY A 295 -0.04 -0.69 19.19
C GLY A 295 1.48 -0.73 19.30
N LEU A 296 2.21 -1.10 18.24
CA LEU A 296 3.66 -1.12 18.24
C LEU A 296 4.24 0.30 18.09
N ARG A 297 5.28 0.57 18.88
CA ARG A 297 6.15 1.71 18.61
C ARG A 297 7.03 1.41 17.40
N CYS A 298 7.17 2.39 16.50
CA CYS A 298 7.93 2.25 15.27
C CYS A 298 9.21 3.08 15.32
N VAL A 299 10.31 2.51 14.81
CA VAL A 299 11.55 3.23 14.52
C VAL A 299 11.80 3.10 13.02
N ALA A 300 11.75 4.22 12.32
CA ALA A 300 11.76 4.27 10.86
C ALA A 300 12.84 5.22 10.33
N SER A 301 13.20 5.08 9.06
CA SER A 301 14.04 6.06 8.38
C SER A 301 13.25 7.35 8.08
N ASP A 302 13.93 8.47 8.02
CA ASP A 302 13.37 9.80 7.74
C ASP A 302 12.88 9.96 6.28
N VAL A 303 13.19 8.99 5.41
CA VAL A 303 12.64 8.94 4.04
C VAL A 303 11.21 8.43 4.00
N VAL A 304 10.76 7.71 5.06
CA VAL A 304 9.37 7.27 5.21
C VAL A 304 8.48 8.50 5.41
N PRO A 305 7.34 8.62 4.68
CA PRO A 305 6.44 9.76 4.85
C PRO A 305 6.01 9.95 6.31
N GLN A 306 6.17 11.17 6.84
CA GLN A 306 5.82 11.46 8.23
C GLN A 306 4.31 11.43 8.49
N GLU A 307 3.50 11.47 7.45
CA GLU A 307 2.06 11.24 7.48
C GLU A 307 1.72 9.84 8.02
N THR A 308 2.66 8.88 7.93
CA THR A 308 2.51 7.54 8.53
C THR A 308 2.68 7.50 10.05
N ASN A 309 3.06 8.61 10.70
CA ASN A 309 3.09 8.70 12.15
C ASN A 309 1.67 8.90 12.72
N ALA A 310 0.86 7.86 12.61
CA ALA A 310 -0.57 7.93 12.90
C ALA A 310 -0.87 8.09 14.39
N ASP A 311 -0.07 7.50 15.27
CA ASP A 311 -0.24 7.53 16.73
C ASP A 311 0.69 8.53 17.45
N GLY A 312 1.54 9.24 16.68
CA GLY A 312 2.46 10.26 17.22
C GLY A 312 3.70 9.70 17.93
N ARG A 313 3.90 8.35 17.98
CA ARG A 313 4.99 7.71 18.73
C ARG A 313 6.14 7.21 17.87
N ALA A 314 6.02 7.31 16.54
CA ALA A 314 7.09 6.90 15.65
C ALA A 314 8.32 7.79 15.80
N VAL A 315 9.49 7.16 15.77
CA VAL A 315 10.79 7.83 15.76
C VAL A 315 11.38 7.73 14.37
N TYR A 316 11.74 8.87 13.79
CA TYR A 316 12.38 8.91 12.47
C TYR A 316 13.86 9.23 12.62
N LEU A 317 14.72 8.44 12.01
CA LEU A 317 16.17 8.58 12.06
C LEU A 317 16.75 8.64 10.64
N PRO A 318 17.77 9.48 10.39
CA PRO A 318 18.55 9.41 9.16
C PRO A 318 19.15 8.01 8.97
N LEU A 319 19.20 7.54 7.71
CA LEU A 319 19.81 6.24 7.40
C LEU A 319 21.31 6.21 7.70
N GLU A 320 21.95 7.38 7.66
CA GLU A 320 23.38 7.60 7.94
C GLU A 320 23.72 7.57 9.43
N ASP A 321 22.71 7.67 10.30
CA ASP A 321 22.93 7.55 11.75
C ASP A 321 23.51 6.16 12.09
N SER A 322 24.33 6.15 13.13
CA SER A 322 25.02 4.92 13.55
C SER A 322 24.03 3.83 13.98
N ASP A 323 24.41 2.57 13.83
CA ASP A 323 23.61 1.42 14.25
C ASP A 323 23.32 1.44 15.75
N GLU A 324 24.27 2.00 16.54
CA GLU A 324 24.10 2.23 17.97
C GLU A 324 22.96 3.19 18.27
N SER A 325 22.81 4.29 17.51
CA SER A 325 21.73 5.28 17.67
C SER A 325 20.36 4.64 17.38
N TRP A 326 20.29 3.84 16.32
CA TRP A 326 19.10 3.07 15.98
C TRP A 326 18.75 2.03 17.03
N ALA A 327 19.74 1.26 17.53
CA ALA A 327 19.55 0.28 18.57
C ALA A 327 19.10 0.93 19.90
N GLU A 328 19.68 2.07 20.27
CA GLU A 328 19.24 2.84 21.43
C GLU A 328 17.77 3.26 21.32
N SER A 329 17.37 3.72 20.14
CA SER A 329 15.98 4.08 19.88
C SER A 329 15.04 2.87 19.98
N LEU A 330 15.42 1.70 19.48
CA LEU A 330 14.64 0.46 19.60
C LEU A 330 14.48 0.01 21.06
N LEU A 331 15.52 0.19 21.88
CA LEU A 331 15.56 -0.27 23.27
C LEU A 331 14.92 0.72 24.26
N LYS A 332 14.54 1.91 23.83
CA LYS A 332 13.77 2.85 24.67
C LYS A 332 12.48 2.20 25.15
N ARG A 333 12.24 2.28 26.44
CA ARG A 333 11.02 1.76 27.04
C ARG A 333 9.81 2.52 26.49
N ASP A 334 8.78 1.76 26.16
CA ASP A 334 7.46 2.28 25.81
C ASP A 334 6.48 1.77 26.86
N ASP A 335 5.94 2.67 27.65
CA ASP A 335 4.99 2.34 28.73
C ASP A 335 3.53 2.43 28.26
N ALA A 336 3.30 2.70 26.95
CA ALA A 336 1.95 2.80 26.40
C ALA A 336 1.26 1.43 26.37
N ASP A 337 0.01 1.39 26.79
CA ASP A 337 -0.82 0.19 26.64
C ASP A 337 -1.18 0.01 25.14
N ARG A 338 -0.74 -1.10 24.59
CA ARG A 338 -0.97 -1.43 23.17
C ARG A 338 -2.46 -1.49 22.82
N SER A 339 -3.33 -1.82 23.76
CA SER A 339 -4.78 -1.92 23.54
C SER A 339 -5.47 -0.56 23.44
N GLU A 340 -4.87 0.51 23.98
CA GLU A 340 -5.47 1.85 24.01
C GLU A 340 -5.15 2.69 22.74
N ILE A 341 -4.18 2.27 21.92
CA ILE A 341 -3.61 3.09 20.85
C ILE A 341 -4.49 3.12 19.61
N LYS A 342 -5.34 2.13 19.42
CA LYS A 342 -6.18 1.93 18.24
C LYS A 342 -7.03 3.16 17.84
N ALA A 343 -7.59 3.89 18.79
CA ALA A 343 -8.53 4.98 18.52
C ALA A 343 -7.89 6.17 17.77
N SER A 344 -6.62 6.47 17.99
CA SER A 344 -5.92 7.58 17.33
C SER A 344 -5.52 7.24 15.88
N VAL A 345 -5.21 5.96 15.62
CA VAL A 345 -4.83 5.47 14.28
C VAL A 345 -6.06 5.37 13.37
N VAL A 346 -7.20 4.94 13.92
CA VAL A 346 -8.45 4.72 13.17
C VAL A 346 -8.94 5.98 12.46
N SER A 347 -8.76 7.17 13.05
CA SER A 347 -9.36 8.41 12.51
C SER A 347 -8.86 8.81 11.12
N GLY A 348 -7.67 8.36 10.69
CA GLY A 348 -7.06 8.77 9.42
C GLY A 348 -6.88 7.64 8.40
N PHE A 349 -6.78 6.38 8.84
CA PHE A 349 -6.35 5.25 7.99
C PHE A 349 -7.32 4.05 8.02
N ASP A 350 -8.42 4.14 8.76
CA ASP A 350 -9.40 3.07 8.79
C ASP A 350 -10.09 2.91 7.43
N VAL A 351 -10.08 1.68 6.92
CA VAL A 351 -10.63 1.34 5.62
C VAL A 351 -12.12 1.69 5.49
N LYS A 352 -12.90 1.63 6.56
CA LYS A 352 -14.33 1.99 6.55
C LYS A 352 -14.52 3.46 6.25
N SER A 353 -13.71 4.32 6.89
CA SER A 353 -13.72 5.76 6.65
C SER A 353 -13.28 6.10 5.21
N ILE A 354 -12.19 5.47 4.74
CA ILE A 354 -11.70 5.64 3.37
C ILE A 354 -12.73 5.11 2.34
N CYS A 355 -13.37 3.97 2.62
CA CYS A 355 -14.43 3.41 1.78
C CYS A 355 -15.61 4.37 1.64
N GLN A 356 -16.02 5.05 2.72
CA GLN A 356 -17.07 6.06 2.68
C GLN A 356 -16.69 7.25 1.78
N VAL A 357 -15.45 7.74 1.86
CA VAL A 357 -14.96 8.82 0.98
C VAL A 357 -14.94 8.35 -0.46
N GLN A 358 -14.42 7.14 -0.73
CA GLN A 358 -14.37 6.58 -2.08
C GLN A 358 -15.78 6.35 -2.66
N THR A 359 -16.72 5.86 -1.85
CA THR A 359 -18.12 5.70 -2.21
C THR A 359 -18.73 7.04 -2.62
N ASN A 360 -18.48 8.09 -1.86
CA ASN A 360 -18.96 9.44 -2.18
C ASN A 360 -18.39 9.96 -3.50
N ILE A 361 -17.11 9.73 -3.79
CA ILE A 361 -16.50 10.10 -5.09
C ILE A 361 -17.21 9.37 -6.23
N TYR A 362 -17.49 8.07 -6.10
CA TYR A 362 -18.15 7.30 -7.15
C TYR A 362 -19.62 7.74 -7.35
N LEU A 363 -20.38 7.95 -6.28
CA LEU A 363 -21.81 8.30 -6.36
C LEU A 363 -22.04 9.78 -6.67
N ASN A 364 -21.37 10.70 -5.98
CA ASN A 364 -21.59 12.15 -6.12
C ASN A 364 -20.96 12.68 -7.42
N GLY A 365 -19.81 12.16 -7.83
CA GLY A 365 -19.23 12.51 -9.12
C GLY A 365 -20.16 12.18 -10.28
N LEU A 366 -20.99 11.11 -10.19
CA LEU A 366 -22.05 10.83 -11.17
C LEU A 366 -23.15 11.88 -11.12
N ASN A 367 -23.62 12.26 -9.93
CA ASN A 367 -24.66 13.27 -9.77
C ASN A 367 -24.25 14.63 -10.35
N GLU A 368 -23.00 15.07 -10.15
CA GLU A 368 -22.45 16.30 -10.72
C GLU A 368 -22.37 16.24 -12.25
N VAL A 369 -21.93 15.13 -12.83
CA VAL A 369 -21.88 14.93 -14.28
C VAL A 369 -23.28 14.96 -14.90
N TYR A 370 -24.26 14.29 -14.28
CA TYR A 370 -25.64 14.31 -14.79
C TYR A 370 -26.33 15.68 -14.62
N ALA A 371 -26.05 16.39 -13.51
CA ALA A 371 -26.57 17.74 -13.30
C ALA A 371 -26.04 18.77 -14.32
N THR A 372 -24.77 18.63 -14.75
CA THR A 372 -24.20 19.49 -15.80
C THR A 372 -24.71 19.14 -17.20
N SER A 373 -24.99 17.86 -17.47
CA SER A 373 -25.56 17.44 -18.77
C SER A 373 -27.01 17.90 -18.95
N SER A 374 -27.80 17.93 -17.88
CA SER A 374 -29.19 18.41 -17.94
C SER A 374 -29.34 19.93 -18.03
N ARG A 375 -28.28 20.71 -17.81
CA ARG A 375 -28.28 22.19 -18.01
C ARG A 375 -27.83 22.61 -19.39
N ASN A 376 -27.31 21.70 -20.21
CA ASN A 376 -26.80 21.93 -21.56
C ASN A 376 -27.72 21.35 -22.66
N ASN A 377 -28.91 20.83 -22.30
CA ASN A 377 -30.03 20.48 -23.20
C ASN A 377 -31.19 21.41 -22.89
#